data_614bd2f1b9c396cf49b2f91310279ce3
#
_entry.id   614bd2f1b9c396cf49b2f91310279ce3
#
_cell.length_a   1.000
_cell.length_b   1.000
_cell.length_c   1.000
_cell.angle_alpha   90.00
_cell.angle_beta   90.00
_cell.angle_gamma   90.00
#
_symmetry.space_group_name_H-M   'P 1'
#
loop_
_entity.id
_entity.type
_entity.pdbx_description
1 polymer ?
#
loop_
_entity_poly.entity_id
_entity_poly.type
_entity_poly.pdbx_seq_one_letter_code
_entity_poly.pdbx_strand_id
1 'polypeptide(L)'
;MTDAAKVRIETVADLLAIPEELRQHEVLDGVLIEKEAASGRHGIAQVRIARGLGPYDRRAGGNGPGGWWFATEVEIQLADTQVFRPDVAGWRRERMATLPSIVPITTHPDWVCEVLSQNRRNDLVIKKRAYHRHEVGHYWVIDPVEETLAVHRWHPDGYVEVLVADRTERIRAEPFAEVEIRVGVLFGDDDD
;
A
#
# COMPACT_ATOMS: atom_id res chain seq x y z
N MET A 1 16.94 -39.11 -15.77
CA MET A 1 16.80 -38.28 -14.52
C MET A 1 16.94 -36.84 -14.94
N THR A 2 15.84 -36.15 -15.11
CA THR A 2 15.83 -34.72 -15.42
C THR A 2 16.17 -33.97 -14.15
N ASP A 3 17.33 -33.33 -14.15
CA ASP A 3 17.76 -32.40 -13.10
C ASP A 3 16.71 -31.26 -13.06
N ALA A 4 15.89 -31.25 -12.00
CA ALA A 4 14.95 -30.15 -11.81
C ALA A 4 15.81 -28.90 -11.53
N ALA A 5 15.89 -28.01 -12.50
CA ALA A 5 16.58 -26.74 -12.35
C ALA A 5 16.09 -26.10 -11.04
N LYS A 6 16.99 -25.91 -10.08
CA LYS A 6 16.70 -25.24 -8.82
C LYS A 6 16.19 -23.84 -9.18
N VAL A 7 14.92 -23.58 -8.97
CA VAL A 7 14.36 -22.23 -9.14
C VAL A 7 15.14 -21.31 -8.19
N ARG A 8 15.83 -20.32 -8.73
CA ARG A 8 16.52 -19.32 -7.94
C ARG A 8 15.47 -18.51 -7.19
N ILE A 9 15.67 -18.32 -5.90
CA ILE A 9 14.84 -17.45 -5.07
C ILE A 9 15.54 -16.09 -5.01
N GLU A 10 14.86 -15.07 -5.47
CA GLU A 10 15.36 -13.69 -5.47
C GLU A 10 15.12 -13.04 -4.09
N THR A 11 16.01 -12.15 -3.70
CA THR A 11 16.07 -11.55 -2.37
C THR A 11 16.17 -10.01 -2.47
N VAL A 12 16.12 -9.35 -1.31
CA VAL A 12 16.40 -7.91 -1.21
C VAL A 12 17.77 -7.56 -1.80
N ALA A 13 18.79 -8.44 -1.65
CA ALA A 13 20.11 -8.20 -2.21
C ALA A 13 20.09 -8.20 -3.75
N ASP A 14 19.30 -9.06 -4.38
CA ASP A 14 19.13 -9.10 -5.82
C ASP A 14 18.41 -7.83 -6.32
N LEU A 15 17.39 -7.36 -5.59
CA LEU A 15 16.71 -6.10 -5.88
C LEU A 15 17.67 -4.91 -5.80
N LEU A 16 18.47 -4.82 -4.73
CA LEU A 16 19.42 -3.73 -4.51
C LEU A 16 20.64 -3.76 -5.47
N ALA A 17 20.88 -4.89 -6.12
CA ALA A 17 21.88 -4.98 -7.19
C ALA A 17 21.45 -4.27 -8.48
N ILE A 18 20.14 -3.97 -8.64
CA ILE A 18 19.63 -3.17 -9.74
C ILE A 18 19.95 -1.70 -9.45
N PRO A 19 20.57 -0.95 -10.39
CA PRO A 19 20.79 0.49 -10.23
C PRO A 19 19.48 1.22 -9.86
N GLU A 20 19.55 2.18 -8.93
CA GLU A 20 18.38 2.86 -8.38
C GLU A 20 17.46 3.46 -9.46
N GLU A 21 18.07 4.05 -10.49
CA GLU A 21 17.35 4.65 -11.63
C GLU A 21 16.61 3.63 -12.52
N LEU A 22 16.97 2.36 -12.43
CA LEU A 22 16.35 1.24 -13.19
C LEU A 22 15.49 0.33 -12.28
N ARG A 23 15.46 0.60 -10.96
CA ARG A 23 14.85 -0.27 -9.98
C ARG A 23 13.34 -0.03 -9.85
N GLN A 24 12.60 -0.37 -10.92
CA GLN A 24 11.14 -0.41 -10.95
C GLN A 24 10.60 -1.82 -10.62
N HIS A 25 11.19 -2.47 -9.61
CA HIS A 25 10.95 -3.88 -9.31
C HIS A 25 10.48 -4.08 -7.87
N GLU A 26 9.81 -5.20 -7.66
CA GLU A 26 9.39 -5.73 -6.36
C GLU A 26 9.89 -7.17 -6.24
N VAL A 27 10.06 -7.68 -5.02
CA VAL A 27 10.30 -9.09 -4.77
C VAL A 27 9.05 -9.67 -4.11
N LEU A 28 8.31 -10.48 -4.86
CA LEU A 28 7.07 -11.12 -4.39
C LEU A 28 7.29 -12.62 -4.17
N ASP A 29 7.33 -13.04 -2.89
CA ASP A 29 7.58 -14.42 -2.49
C ASP A 29 8.83 -15.03 -3.19
N GLY A 30 9.91 -14.25 -3.29
CA GLY A 30 11.17 -14.68 -3.90
C GLY A 30 11.20 -14.63 -5.43
N VAL A 31 10.27 -13.92 -6.04
CA VAL A 31 10.25 -13.65 -7.48
C VAL A 31 10.43 -12.16 -7.72
N LEU A 32 11.48 -11.79 -8.44
CA LEU A 32 11.70 -10.41 -8.87
C LEU A 32 10.78 -10.10 -10.05
N ILE A 33 9.92 -9.11 -9.89
CA ILE A 33 8.98 -8.66 -10.94
C ILE A 33 9.09 -7.15 -11.12
N GLU A 34 8.98 -6.73 -12.37
CA GLU A 34 8.87 -5.31 -12.70
C GLU A 34 7.48 -4.81 -12.33
N LYS A 35 7.41 -3.67 -11.62
CA LYS A 35 6.15 -3.01 -11.28
C LYS A 35 5.56 -2.38 -12.56
N GLU A 36 4.29 -2.63 -12.81
CA GLU A 36 3.58 -2.06 -13.96
C GLU A 36 3.55 -0.52 -13.88
N ALA A 37 3.67 0.12 -15.03
CA ALA A 37 3.51 1.57 -15.11
C ALA A 37 2.08 1.98 -14.76
N ALA A 38 1.95 2.97 -13.89
CA ALA A 38 0.65 3.48 -13.47
C ALA A 38 -0.12 4.12 -14.63
N SER A 39 -1.40 3.78 -14.79
CA SER A 39 -2.30 4.50 -15.68
C SER A 39 -2.67 5.87 -15.10
N GLY A 40 -3.22 6.78 -15.93
CA GLY A 40 -3.71 8.06 -15.43
C GLY A 40 -4.76 7.94 -14.33
N ARG A 41 -5.69 6.97 -14.44
CA ARG A 41 -6.70 6.69 -13.40
C ARG A 41 -6.08 6.22 -12.11
N HIS A 42 -5.07 5.35 -12.20
CA HIS A 42 -4.31 4.88 -11.05
C HIS A 42 -3.63 6.05 -10.33
N GLY A 43 -2.90 6.90 -11.07
CA GLY A 43 -2.22 8.07 -10.49
C GLY A 43 -3.18 9.08 -9.86
N ILE A 44 -4.37 9.29 -10.43
CA ILE A 44 -5.41 10.14 -9.83
C ILE A 44 -5.86 9.55 -8.49
N ALA A 45 -6.20 8.27 -8.43
CA ALA A 45 -6.63 7.62 -7.20
C ALA A 45 -5.55 7.70 -6.10
N GLN A 46 -4.29 7.44 -6.46
CA GLN A 46 -3.14 7.52 -5.55
C GLN A 46 -2.97 8.93 -4.95
N VAL A 47 -2.99 9.96 -5.79
CA VAL A 47 -2.86 11.36 -5.32
C VAL A 47 -4.06 11.76 -4.46
N ARG A 48 -5.28 11.38 -4.86
CA ARG A 48 -6.51 11.78 -4.17
C ARG A 48 -6.64 11.12 -2.80
N ILE A 49 -6.30 9.84 -2.66
CA ILE A 49 -6.31 9.18 -1.34
C ILE A 49 -5.25 9.78 -0.42
N ALA A 50 -4.03 10.03 -0.90
CA ALA A 50 -2.97 10.66 -0.11
C ALA A 50 -3.39 12.07 0.36
N ARG A 51 -4.03 12.88 -0.51
CA ARG A 51 -4.55 14.20 -0.18
C ARG A 51 -5.68 14.14 0.84
N GLY A 52 -6.63 13.20 0.67
CA GLY A 52 -7.75 12.99 1.59
C GLY A 52 -7.29 12.65 3.01
N LEU A 53 -6.17 11.95 3.14
CA LEU A 53 -5.55 11.62 4.43
C LEU A 53 -4.63 12.72 4.99
N GLY A 54 -4.48 13.85 4.31
CA GLY A 54 -3.66 14.99 4.73
C GLY A 54 -3.90 15.46 6.18
N PRO A 55 -5.14 15.48 6.73
CA PRO A 55 -5.38 15.80 8.14
C PRO A 55 -4.63 14.90 9.14
N TYR A 56 -4.27 13.68 8.76
CA TYR A 56 -3.46 12.76 9.56
C TYR A 56 -1.96 12.93 9.37
N ASP A 57 -1.49 13.49 8.24
CA ASP A 57 -0.07 13.68 7.94
C ASP A 57 0.53 14.88 8.67
N ARG A 58 0.45 14.84 9.99
CA ARG A 58 1.02 15.83 10.91
C ARG A 58 1.29 15.19 12.26
N ARG A 59 1.97 15.92 13.16
CA ARG A 59 2.12 15.48 14.55
C ARG A 59 0.77 15.46 15.25
N ALA A 60 0.56 14.50 16.14
CA ALA A 60 -0.61 14.46 17.01
C ALA A 60 -0.62 15.68 17.97
N GLY A 61 -1.82 16.09 18.43
CA GLY A 61 -1.99 17.18 19.40
C GLY A 61 -2.18 18.57 18.77
N GLY A 62 -2.34 18.68 17.45
CA GLY A 62 -2.73 19.91 16.75
C GLY A 62 -4.23 19.96 16.44
N ASN A 63 -4.63 20.87 15.55
CA ASN A 63 -6.01 20.94 15.03
C ASN A 63 -6.24 19.80 14.01
N GLY A 64 -6.73 18.66 14.48
CA GLY A 64 -7.04 17.47 13.68
C GLY A 64 -6.35 16.21 14.20
N PRO A 65 -6.64 15.04 13.60
CA PRO A 65 -6.22 13.74 14.11
C PRO A 65 -4.69 13.59 14.19
N GLY A 66 -3.96 13.93 13.14
CA GLY A 66 -2.50 13.81 13.10
C GLY A 66 -1.98 12.40 13.37
N GLY A 67 -0.70 12.32 13.68
CA GLY A 67 -0.05 11.10 14.21
C GLY A 67 0.47 10.12 13.17
N TRP A 68 0.46 10.46 11.87
CA TRP A 68 0.89 9.58 10.81
C TRP A 68 1.99 10.19 9.93
N TRP A 69 2.76 9.31 9.30
CA TRP A 69 3.54 9.54 8.11
C TRP A 69 2.91 8.81 6.94
N PHE A 70 2.87 9.43 5.79
CA PHE A 70 2.51 8.77 4.54
C PHE A 70 3.63 8.90 3.53
N ALA A 71 3.83 7.84 2.75
CA ALA A 71 4.76 7.85 1.62
C ALA A 71 4.14 7.06 0.46
N THR A 72 4.51 7.44 -0.76
CA THR A 72 4.06 6.79 -2.00
C THR A 72 5.24 6.13 -2.68
N GLU A 73 5.03 4.94 -3.26
CA GLU A 73 6.02 4.26 -4.10
C GLU A 73 7.37 4.00 -3.42
N VAL A 74 7.41 3.93 -2.09
CA VAL A 74 8.65 3.62 -1.37
C VAL A 74 8.86 2.12 -1.24
N GLU A 75 10.11 1.69 -1.35
CA GLU A 75 10.47 0.29 -1.14
C GLU A 75 10.37 -0.06 0.34
N ILE A 76 9.58 -1.09 0.65
CA ILE A 76 9.36 -1.61 2.01
C ILE A 76 9.78 -3.07 2.04
N GLN A 77 10.73 -3.41 2.89
CA GLN A 77 11.14 -4.78 3.13
C GLN A 77 10.32 -5.37 4.28
N LEU A 78 9.46 -6.33 3.95
CA LEU A 78 8.73 -7.11 4.94
C LEU A 78 9.53 -8.36 5.36
N ALA A 79 10.24 -8.98 4.41
CA ALA A 79 11.15 -10.09 4.61
C ALA A 79 12.23 -10.07 3.53
N ASP A 80 13.24 -10.93 3.64
CA ASP A 80 14.33 -11.00 2.66
C ASP A 80 13.85 -11.33 1.23
N THR A 81 12.76 -12.08 1.12
CA THR A 81 12.12 -12.46 -0.15
C THR A 81 10.83 -11.68 -0.43
N GLN A 82 10.61 -10.58 0.29
CA GLN A 82 9.39 -9.76 0.19
C GLN A 82 9.74 -8.28 0.33
N VAL A 83 9.92 -7.61 -0.80
CA VAL A 83 10.16 -6.18 -0.88
C VAL A 83 9.14 -5.59 -1.84
N PHE A 84 8.23 -4.76 -1.32
CA PHE A 84 7.12 -4.20 -2.07
C PHE A 84 7.23 -2.68 -2.18
N ARG A 85 6.59 -2.12 -3.19
CA ARG A 85 6.41 -0.69 -3.40
C ARG A 85 4.91 -0.36 -3.44
N PRO A 86 4.26 -0.31 -2.27
CA PRO A 86 2.84 0.02 -2.24
C PRO A 86 2.57 1.42 -2.82
N ASP A 87 1.40 1.59 -3.39
CA ASP A 87 1.01 2.87 -3.96
C ASP A 87 0.96 3.96 -2.87
N VAL A 88 0.41 3.64 -1.69
CA VAL A 88 0.53 4.48 -0.50
C VAL A 88 0.75 3.59 0.73
N ALA A 89 1.68 3.99 1.59
CA ALA A 89 1.89 3.36 2.88
C ALA A 89 1.85 4.39 4.01
N GLY A 90 1.43 3.96 5.20
CA GLY A 90 1.31 4.82 6.38
C GLY A 90 1.91 4.18 7.63
N TRP A 91 2.61 5.00 8.39
CA TRP A 91 3.20 4.63 9.69
C TRP A 91 2.72 5.56 10.78
N ARG A 92 2.41 5.01 11.94
CA ARG A 92 2.16 5.81 13.14
C ARG A 92 3.46 6.48 13.61
N ARG A 93 3.42 7.77 13.85
CA ARG A 93 4.60 8.53 14.32
C ARG A 93 5.09 8.10 15.71
N GLU A 94 4.24 7.48 16.52
CA GLU A 94 4.62 6.87 17.79
C GLU A 94 5.53 5.64 17.62
N ARG A 95 5.40 4.90 16.51
CA ARG A 95 6.24 3.75 16.18
C ARG A 95 7.48 4.14 15.38
N MET A 96 7.38 5.20 14.60
CA MET A 96 8.47 5.69 13.76
C MET A 96 8.58 7.22 13.89
N ALA A 97 9.45 7.68 14.78
CA ALA A 97 9.60 9.11 15.10
C ALA A 97 10.00 9.97 13.87
N THR A 98 10.78 9.39 12.96
CA THR A 98 11.21 10.01 11.69
C THR A 98 11.17 9.00 10.56
N LEU A 99 10.76 9.44 9.37
CA LEU A 99 10.91 8.60 8.17
C LEU A 99 12.39 8.39 7.86
N PRO A 100 12.83 7.12 7.63
CA PRO A 100 14.20 6.85 7.23
C PRO A 100 14.48 7.45 5.84
N SER A 101 15.72 7.88 5.63
CA SER A 101 16.21 8.33 4.32
C SER A 101 16.77 7.19 3.47
N ILE A 102 16.91 6.00 4.05
CA ILE A 102 17.42 4.80 3.37
C ILE A 102 16.28 3.92 2.90
N VAL A 103 16.49 3.22 1.80
CA VAL A 103 15.55 2.24 1.23
C VAL A 103 16.27 0.89 1.07
N PRO A 104 15.54 -0.23 1.22
CA PRO A 104 14.13 -0.31 1.61
C PRO A 104 13.90 0.05 3.08
N ILE A 105 12.70 0.55 3.39
CA ILE A 105 12.25 0.78 4.77
C ILE A 105 11.95 -0.58 5.41
N THR A 106 12.58 -0.87 6.55
CA THR A 106 12.41 -2.15 7.26
C THR A 106 11.36 -2.11 8.38
N THR A 107 10.89 -0.92 8.76
CA THR A 107 9.77 -0.79 9.68
C THR A 107 8.47 -1.09 8.92
N HIS A 108 7.76 -2.14 9.31
CA HIS A 108 6.49 -2.50 8.68
C HIS A 108 5.46 -1.37 8.85
N PRO A 109 4.69 -1.04 7.80
CA PRO A 109 3.66 -0.02 7.87
C PRO A 109 2.49 -0.46 8.76
N ASP A 110 1.76 0.50 9.30
CA ASP A 110 0.51 0.26 10.04
C ASP A 110 -0.70 0.17 9.10
N TRP A 111 -0.56 0.76 7.92
CA TRP A 111 -1.57 0.82 6.89
C TRP A 111 -0.93 0.84 5.50
N VAL A 112 -1.56 0.16 4.56
CA VAL A 112 -1.18 0.14 3.14
C VAL A 112 -2.43 0.29 2.28
N CYS A 113 -2.30 1.03 1.18
CA CYS A 113 -3.30 1.14 0.13
C CYS A 113 -2.68 0.78 -1.21
N GLU A 114 -3.32 -0.14 -1.92
CA GLU A 114 -2.99 -0.47 -3.30
C GLU A 114 -4.13 -0.02 -4.22
N VAL A 115 -3.77 0.58 -5.33
CA VAL A 115 -4.67 0.91 -6.43
C VAL A 115 -4.50 -0.17 -7.49
N LEU A 116 -5.55 -0.93 -7.77
CA LEU A 116 -5.43 -2.08 -8.64
C LEU A 116 -4.94 -1.72 -10.04
N SER A 117 -3.93 -2.46 -10.50
CA SER A 117 -3.40 -2.49 -11.85
C SER A 117 -4.08 -3.58 -12.69
N GLN A 118 -3.55 -3.86 -13.88
CA GLN A 118 -4.03 -4.97 -14.71
C GLN A 118 -3.76 -6.33 -14.05
N ASN A 119 -2.64 -6.49 -13.35
CA ASN A 119 -2.32 -7.72 -12.63
C ASN A 119 -2.91 -7.73 -11.22
N ARG A 120 -4.24 -7.72 -11.16
CA ARG A 120 -5.03 -7.73 -9.90
C ARG A 120 -4.64 -8.84 -8.91
N ARG A 121 -4.10 -9.97 -9.42
CA ARG A 121 -3.69 -11.09 -8.57
C ARG A 121 -2.54 -10.73 -7.61
N ASN A 122 -1.62 -9.87 -8.04
CA ASN A 122 -0.53 -9.44 -7.17
C ASN A 122 -1.07 -8.73 -5.93
N ASP A 123 -1.97 -7.79 -6.10
CA ASP A 123 -2.52 -6.99 -5.01
C ASP A 123 -3.56 -7.78 -4.20
N LEU A 124 -4.53 -8.41 -4.87
CA LEU A 124 -5.64 -9.09 -4.18
C LEU A 124 -5.25 -10.42 -3.52
N VAL A 125 -4.14 -11.04 -3.91
CA VAL A 125 -3.74 -12.36 -3.39
C VAL A 125 -2.34 -12.33 -2.79
N ILE A 126 -1.31 -12.00 -3.56
CA ILE A 126 0.08 -12.17 -3.12
C ILE A 126 0.43 -11.15 -2.04
N LYS A 127 0.32 -9.85 -2.35
CA LYS A 127 0.62 -8.76 -1.42
C LYS A 127 -0.32 -8.80 -0.22
N LYS A 128 -1.65 -9.00 -0.43
CA LYS A 128 -2.62 -9.11 0.66
C LYS A 128 -2.23 -10.19 1.68
N ARG A 129 -1.78 -11.36 1.22
CA ARG A 129 -1.30 -12.45 2.10
C ARG A 129 0.00 -12.08 2.81
N ALA A 130 0.91 -11.43 2.12
CA ALA A 130 2.17 -11.00 2.69
C ALA A 130 1.96 -9.91 3.76
N TYR A 131 1.18 -8.87 3.47
CA TYR A 131 0.82 -7.84 4.45
C TYR A 131 0.14 -8.43 5.68
N HIS A 132 -0.75 -9.43 5.49
CA HIS A 132 -1.38 -10.13 6.60
C HIS A 132 -0.36 -10.88 7.47
N ARG A 133 0.56 -11.65 6.87
CA ARG A 133 1.61 -12.40 7.61
C ARG A 133 2.53 -11.49 8.42
N HIS A 134 2.72 -10.25 7.97
CA HIS A 134 3.55 -9.24 8.62
C HIS A 134 2.75 -8.24 9.47
N GLU A 135 1.50 -8.60 9.81
CA GLU A 135 0.62 -7.89 10.75
C GLU A 135 0.41 -6.41 10.40
N VAL A 136 0.35 -6.08 9.10
CA VAL A 136 -0.08 -4.75 8.65
C VAL A 136 -1.54 -4.56 9.05
N GLY A 137 -1.81 -3.60 9.95
CA GLY A 137 -3.08 -3.46 10.63
C GLY A 137 -4.28 -3.23 9.69
N HIS A 138 -4.08 -2.46 8.62
CA HIS A 138 -5.14 -2.18 7.64
C HIS A 138 -4.61 -2.26 6.23
N TYR A 139 -5.39 -2.86 5.36
CA TYR A 139 -5.12 -2.98 3.93
C TYR A 139 -6.31 -2.45 3.13
N TRP A 140 -6.11 -1.35 2.42
CA TRP A 140 -7.10 -0.75 1.55
C TRP A 140 -6.83 -1.10 0.09
N VAL A 141 -7.90 -1.29 -0.66
CA VAL A 141 -7.84 -1.58 -2.10
C VAL A 141 -8.75 -0.61 -2.82
N ILE A 142 -8.19 0.16 -3.74
CA ILE A 142 -8.94 1.01 -4.67
C ILE A 142 -9.00 0.33 -6.02
N ASP A 143 -10.19 0.16 -6.56
CA ASP A 143 -10.41 -0.40 -7.88
C ASP A 143 -10.87 0.69 -8.86
N PRO A 144 -9.98 1.17 -9.75
CA PRO A 144 -10.36 2.24 -10.69
C PRO A 144 -11.28 1.78 -11.84
N VAL A 145 -11.48 0.47 -11.99
CA VAL A 145 -12.37 -0.09 -13.02
C VAL A 145 -13.79 -0.21 -12.49
N GLU A 146 -13.93 -0.83 -11.31
CA GLU A 146 -15.22 -0.99 -10.63
C GLU A 146 -15.63 0.27 -9.84
N GLU A 147 -14.73 1.26 -9.74
CA GLU A 147 -14.91 2.50 -8.98
C GLU A 147 -15.31 2.25 -7.52
N THR A 148 -14.58 1.35 -6.85
CA THR A 148 -14.82 0.95 -5.47
C THR A 148 -13.60 1.14 -4.59
N LEU A 149 -13.84 1.29 -3.27
CA LEU A 149 -12.85 1.23 -2.22
C LEU A 149 -13.23 0.12 -1.24
N ALA A 150 -12.33 -0.83 -1.02
CA ALA A 150 -12.47 -1.88 -0.01
C ALA A 150 -11.48 -1.68 1.13
N VAL A 151 -11.96 -1.83 2.36
CA VAL A 151 -11.18 -1.68 3.61
C VAL A 151 -11.11 -3.01 4.32
N HIS A 152 -9.88 -3.45 4.59
CA HIS A 152 -9.63 -4.68 5.30
C HIS A 152 -8.88 -4.38 6.59
N ARG A 153 -9.34 -4.97 7.69
CA ARG A 153 -8.68 -4.94 8.99
C ARG A 153 -8.02 -6.28 9.28
N TRP A 154 -6.82 -6.23 9.82
CA TRP A 154 -6.09 -7.42 10.24
C TRP A 154 -6.83 -8.19 11.34
N HIS A 155 -6.85 -9.50 11.21
CA HIS A 155 -7.33 -10.44 12.22
C HIS A 155 -6.42 -11.68 12.17
N PRO A 156 -6.17 -12.40 13.26
CA PRO A 156 -5.28 -13.57 13.25
C PRO A 156 -5.61 -14.63 12.19
N ASP A 157 -6.89 -14.81 11.87
CA ASP A 157 -7.34 -15.79 10.87
C ASP A 157 -7.32 -15.28 9.41
N GLY A 158 -6.99 -14.01 9.19
CA GLY A 158 -6.98 -13.38 7.86
C GLY A 158 -7.55 -11.97 7.92
N TYR A 159 -7.36 -11.19 6.86
CA TYR A 159 -8.00 -9.89 6.74
C TYR A 159 -9.52 -10.01 6.68
N VAL A 160 -10.20 -9.26 7.55
CA VAL A 160 -11.66 -9.08 7.53
C VAL A 160 -11.97 -7.85 6.71
N GLU A 161 -12.81 -8.00 5.69
CA GLU A 161 -13.37 -6.88 4.95
C GLU A 161 -14.42 -6.18 5.84
N VAL A 162 -14.13 -4.96 6.24
CA VAL A 162 -14.96 -4.20 7.20
C VAL A 162 -15.79 -3.13 6.51
N LEU A 163 -15.45 -2.79 5.27
CA LEU A 163 -16.19 -1.83 4.45
C LEU A 163 -15.87 -2.07 2.97
N VAL A 164 -16.90 -1.99 2.14
CA VAL A 164 -16.78 -1.77 0.70
C VAL A 164 -17.72 -0.63 0.35
N ALA A 165 -17.23 0.32 -0.42
CA ALA A 165 -18.02 1.47 -0.84
C ALA A 165 -17.79 1.76 -2.32
N ASP A 166 -18.84 2.20 -2.99
CA ASP A 166 -18.80 2.61 -4.39
C ASP A 166 -18.63 4.14 -4.53
N ARG A 167 -18.47 4.59 -5.78
CA ARG A 167 -18.27 5.99 -6.15
C ARG A 167 -19.27 6.97 -5.53
N THR A 168 -20.52 6.55 -5.29
CA THR A 168 -21.61 7.43 -4.82
C THR A 168 -21.56 7.70 -3.32
N GLU A 169 -20.74 6.98 -2.59
CA GLU A 169 -20.76 6.96 -1.13
C GLU A 169 -19.77 7.95 -0.49
N ARG A 170 -20.10 8.34 0.73
CA ARG A 170 -19.22 9.06 1.66
C ARG A 170 -18.95 8.13 2.84
N ILE A 171 -17.71 7.96 3.21
CA ILE A 171 -17.30 7.00 4.22
C ILE A 171 -16.41 7.62 5.29
N ARG A 172 -16.44 6.99 6.46
CA ARG A 172 -15.46 7.17 7.53
C ARG A 172 -14.86 5.82 7.82
N ALA A 173 -13.66 5.57 7.30
CA ALA A 173 -13.05 4.25 7.29
C ALA A 173 -11.86 4.16 8.23
N GLU A 174 -11.77 3.05 8.96
CA GLU A 174 -10.60 2.77 9.82
C GLU A 174 -9.32 2.55 8.99
N PRO A 175 -8.16 3.02 9.48
CA PRO A 175 -7.94 3.65 10.77
C PRO A 175 -8.17 5.18 10.79
N PHE A 176 -8.78 5.76 9.75
CA PHE A 176 -8.90 7.19 9.51
C PHE A 176 -10.34 7.71 9.66
N ALA A 177 -11.10 7.14 10.59
CA ALA A 177 -12.54 7.40 10.75
C ALA A 177 -12.93 8.85 11.14
N GLU A 178 -11.97 9.69 11.55
CA GLU A 178 -12.25 11.10 11.86
C GLU A 178 -12.37 11.97 10.59
N VAL A 179 -11.90 11.46 9.44
CA VAL A 179 -12.01 12.13 8.16
C VAL A 179 -13.08 11.44 7.31
N GLU A 180 -13.96 12.24 6.72
CA GLU A 180 -14.90 11.76 5.72
C GLU A 180 -14.22 11.77 4.33
N ILE A 181 -14.34 10.66 3.63
CA ILE A 181 -13.85 10.48 2.26
C ILE A 181 -15.06 10.30 1.35
N ARG A 182 -15.21 11.17 0.38
CA ARG A 182 -16.15 10.98 -0.73
C ARG A 182 -15.47 10.09 -1.76
N VAL A 183 -15.98 8.87 -1.93
CA VAL A 183 -15.30 7.83 -2.73
C VAL A 183 -15.15 8.25 -4.19
N GLY A 184 -16.13 8.94 -4.77
CA GLY A 184 -16.08 9.45 -6.14
C GLY A 184 -14.90 10.37 -6.44
N VAL A 185 -14.40 11.09 -5.43
CA VAL A 185 -13.20 11.95 -5.59
C VAL A 185 -11.99 11.12 -6.01
N LEU A 186 -11.87 9.87 -5.55
CA LEU A 186 -10.76 8.97 -5.94
C LEU A 186 -10.77 8.67 -7.45
N PHE A 187 -11.92 8.79 -8.08
CA PHE A 187 -12.15 8.47 -9.49
C PHE A 187 -12.35 9.70 -10.39
N GLY A 188 -12.09 10.90 -9.86
CA GLY A 188 -12.03 12.13 -10.63
C GLY A 188 -13.19 13.09 -10.41
N ASP A 189 -14.13 12.82 -9.48
CA ASP A 189 -15.14 13.80 -9.09
C ASP A 189 -14.48 15.02 -8.43
N ASP A 190 -15.14 16.16 -8.50
CA ASP A 190 -14.73 17.36 -7.78
C ASP A 190 -14.98 17.18 -6.27
N ASP A 191 -14.15 17.86 -5.47
CA ASP A 191 -14.19 17.79 -4.00
C ASP A 191 -15.03 18.96 -3.46
N ASP A 192 -16.33 18.99 -3.86
CA ASP A 192 -17.29 20.04 -3.49
C ASP A 192 -17.95 19.77 -2.12
#